data_9954644a0cda8dcd836b2ecbd0c263c7
#
_entry.id   9954644a0cda8dcd836b2ecbd0c263c7
#
_cell.length_a   1.000
_cell.length_b   1.000
_cell.length_c   1.000
_cell.angle_alpha   90.00
_cell.angle_beta   90.00
_cell.angle_gamma   90.00
#
_symmetry.space_group_name_H-M   'P 1'
#
loop_
_entity.id
_entity.type
_entity.pdbx_description
1 polymer ?
#
loop_
_entity_poly.entity_id
_entity_poly.type
_entity_poly.pdbx_seq_one_letter_code
_entity_poly.pdbx_strand_id
1 'polypeptide(L)'
;MSETQNKLLKAAISLAAAGVVFFLPFASWGIQLSPIEIRVIAMFVMAALFWILEPIPIWTTSVMVITLSLLCVSNGSLSFLMPERYDKAAVSSILDDAIGKGINPEIVGKLKENVENRLNKKTKLDAEEVRMTLGFQLMDAYEKIDLNAQELSREGKTEEAAGQESIAAQLKTAAGRLYSKEITARIQGLQFVNTMQQKSTMATFADPIIMLFLGGFFLAAAATKYRLDMNLAKVLLKPFGTNPKFVLLGLMSVTALFSMFMSNTATAAMMLAILTPVLALFTPEDKGRAAFALAIPIAANLGGIGTPIGTPPNAIALKALQGMGLDVSFGKWLMFGIPFVIVMILIAWLLLLWLFPISQKKLELQVGGKFLRTPKAIIVYVTFAVTVLLWVTGKGVHGLDSNTIAMIPIAVFAITETITKEDLKKMGWDVLWLVAGGFALGLALQDTGLAKNLIGSIPFAEWSPFPLMVGTGIICLFMATFMSHTATASLLIPIIAVVGVNMGDNLAPMGGVTALLVSVAFASSLGMSLPISTPPNALAYATGLVSSKGMAISGVILGILGMILTYVMMMILAQCHAF
;
A
#
# COMPACT_ATOMS: atom_id res chain seq x y z
N MET A 1 -7.13 -29.24 -21.54
CA MET A 1 -7.81 -28.96 -20.26
C MET A 1 -8.87 -27.91 -20.49
N SER A 2 -10.04 -28.04 -19.88
CA SER A 2 -11.03 -26.96 -19.89
C SER A 2 -10.50 -25.74 -19.09
N GLU A 3 -11.05 -24.56 -19.35
CA GLU A 3 -10.67 -23.34 -18.61
C GLU A 3 -10.84 -23.52 -17.09
N THR A 4 -11.93 -24.16 -16.68
CA THR A 4 -12.21 -24.48 -15.27
C THR A 4 -11.15 -25.43 -14.68
N GLN A 5 -10.74 -26.46 -15.41
CA GLN A 5 -9.68 -27.38 -14.96
C GLN A 5 -8.33 -26.67 -14.79
N ASN A 6 -8.02 -25.75 -15.70
CA ASN A 6 -6.79 -24.94 -15.59
C ASN A 6 -6.81 -24.03 -14.36
N LYS A 7 -7.94 -23.36 -14.08
CA LYS A 7 -8.12 -22.54 -12.87
C LYS A 7 -7.98 -23.36 -11.59
N LEU A 8 -8.61 -24.54 -11.55
CA LEU A 8 -8.50 -25.44 -10.40
C LEU A 8 -7.07 -25.95 -10.18
N LEU A 9 -6.36 -26.29 -11.25
CA LEU A 9 -4.95 -26.70 -11.16
C LEU A 9 -4.07 -25.59 -10.60
N LYS A 10 -4.21 -24.37 -11.10
CA LYS A 10 -3.49 -23.19 -10.61
C LYS A 10 -3.76 -22.93 -9.12
N ALA A 11 -5.03 -23.01 -8.70
CA ALA A 11 -5.41 -22.88 -7.30
C ALA A 11 -4.78 -23.99 -6.44
N ALA A 12 -4.83 -25.23 -6.90
CA ALA A 12 -4.25 -26.38 -6.19
C ALA A 12 -2.72 -26.23 -6.03
N ILE A 13 -2.01 -25.81 -7.07
CA ILE A 13 -0.56 -25.53 -7.02
C ILE A 13 -0.26 -24.45 -5.98
N SER A 14 -1.01 -23.37 -5.99
CA SER A 14 -0.81 -22.25 -5.05
C SER A 14 -1.05 -22.65 -3.60
N LEU A 15 -2.11 -23.42 -3.34
CA LEU A 15 -2.43 -23.92 -2.01
C LEU A 15 -1.41 -24.97 -1.54
N ALA A 16 -0.98 -25.87 -2.46
CA ALA A 16 0.07 -26.85 -2.15
C ALA A 16 1.40 -26.17 -1.79
N ALA A 17 1.80 -25.13 -2.54
CA ALA A 17 3.01 -24.37 -2.24
C ALA A 17 2.92 -23.67 -0.87
N ALA A 18 1.79 -23.05 -0.54
CA ALA A 18 1.55 -22.46 0.78
C ALA A 18 1.58 -23.52 1.88
N GLY A 19 1.00 -24.69 1.63
CA GLY A 19 1.05 -25.83 2.54
C GLY A 19 2.48 -26.35 2.76
N VAL A 20 3.28 -26.48 1.70
CA VAL A 20 4.70 -26.85 1.82
C VAL A 20 5.43 -25.85 2.72
N VAL A 21 5.27 -24.54 2.46
CA VAL A 21 5.91 -23.49 3.26
C VAL A 21 5.47 -23.53 4.72
N PHE A 22 4.21 -23.83 4.99
CA PHE A 22 3.70 -23.96 6.35
C PHE A 22 4.38 -25.07 7.16
N PHE A 23 4.81 -26.15 6.51
CA PHE A 23 5.47 -27.29 7.15
C PHE A 23 7.00 -27.28 7.03
N LEU A 24 7.61 -26.20 6.50
CA LEU A 24 9.06 -26.10 6.43
C LEU A 24 9.69 -26.06 7.83
N PRO A 25 10.83 -26.75 8.03
CA PRO A 25 11.51 -26.80 9.33
C PRO A 25 12.40 -25.55 9.55
N PHE A 26 11.82 -24.37 9.64
CA PHE A 26 12.54 -23.09 9.81
C PHE A 26 13.51 -23.11 10.99
N ALA A 27 13.10 -23.74 12.10
CA ALA A 27 13.96 -23.85 13.29
C ALA A 27 15.27 -24.60 13.02
N SER A 28 15.27 -25.62 12.14
CA SER A 28 16.48 -26.36 11.76
C SER A 28 17.44 -25.53 10.92
N TRP A 29 16.96 -24.44 10.31
CA TRP A 29 17.76 -23.48 9.54
C TRP A 29 18.21 -22.28 10.40
N GLY A 30 17.97 -22.34 11.71
CA GLY A 30 18.33 -21.27 12.64
C GLY A 30 17.34 -20.10 12.66
N ILE A 31 16.23 -20.19 11.94
CA ILE A 31 15.20 -19.14 11.87
C ILE A 31 14.09 -19.47 12.88
N GLN A 32 14.05 -18.73 14.00
CA GLN A 32 13.04 -18.91 15.04
C GLN A 32 11.79 -18.12 14.69
N LEU A 33 10.74 -18.80 14.24
CA LEU A 33 9.44 -18.20 13.87
C LEU A 33 8.34 -18.70 14.79
N SER A 34 7.47 -17.81 15.21
CA SER A 34 6.25 -18.18 15.91
C SER A 34 5.25 -18.85 14.96
N PRO A 35 4.28 -19.64 15.47
CA PRO A 35 3.24 -20.25 14.64
C PRO A 35 2.43 -19.24 13.82
N ILE A 36 2.26 -18.01 14.32
CA ILE A 36 1.56 -16.93 13.60
C ILE A 36 2.41 -16.42 12.44
N GLU A 37 3.71 -16.23 12.64
CA GLU A 37 4.61 -15.78 11.57
C GLU A 37 4.70 -16.80 10.43
N ILE A 38 4.73 -18.09 10.74
CA ILE A 38 4.69 -19.16 9.72
C ILE A 38 3.39 -19.07 8.90
N ARG A 39 2.24 -18.81 9.55
CA ARG A 39 0.96 -18.61 8.83
C ARG A 39 1.00 -17.39 7.93
N VAL A 40 1.64 -16.29 8.38
CA VAL A 40 1.79 -15.08 7.55
C VAL A 40 2.65 -15.37 6.32
N ILE A 41 3.76 -16.13 6.46
CA ILE A 41 4.58 -16.51 5.30
C ILE A 41 3.78 -17.39 4.34
N ALA A 42 3.07 -18.40 4.85
CA ALA A 42 2.24 -19.28 4.02
C ALA A 42 1.14 -18.48 3.29
N MET A 43 0.46 -17.57 4.00
CA MET A 43 -0.54 -16.67 3.41
C MET A 43 0.08 -15.75 2.35
N PHE A 44 1.30 -15.26 2.58
CA PHE A 44 2.03 -14.42 1.65
C PHE A 44 2.34 -15.19 0.35
N VAL A 45 2.88 -16.41 0.46
CA VAL A 45 3.18 -17.28 -0.71
C VAL A 45 1.90 -17.63 -1.47
N MET A 46 0.82 -17.95 -0.76
CA MET A 46 -0.48 -18.20 -1.37
C MET A 46 -0.96 -16.97 -2.14
N ALA A 47 -0.99 -15.78 -1.50
CA ALA A 47 -1.44 -14.54 -2.13
C ALA A 47 -0.61 -14.21 -3.38
N ALA A 48 0.72 -14.34 -3.29
CA ALA A 48 1.63 -14.13 -4.40
C ALA A 48 1.28 -15.03 -5.60
N LEU A 49 1.16 -16.33 -5.36
CA LEU A 49 0.84 -17.27 -6.43
C LEU A 49 -0.57 -17.08 -6.99
N PHE A 50 -1.56 -16.70 -6.16
CA PHE A 50 -2.90 -16.38 -6.63
C PHE A 50 -2.92 -15.09 -7.48
N TRP A 51 -2.11 -14.09 -7.15
CA TRP A 51 -1.96 -12.88 -7.97
C TRP A 51 -1.17 -13.14 -9.25
N ILE A 52 -0.18 -14.06 -9.23
CA ILE A 52 0.63 -14.41 -10.42
C ILE A 52 -0.14 -15.32 -11.39
N LEU A 53 -0.76 -16.37 -10.86
CA LEU A 53 -1.40 -17.40 -11.67
C LEU A 53 -2.87 -17.09 -12.01
N GLU A 54 -3.49 -16.15 -11.30
CA GLU A 54 -4.87 -15.70 -11.47
C GLU A 54 -5.90 -16.85 -11.57
N PRO A 55 -5.93 -17.81 -10.61
CA PRO A 55 -6.96 -18.84 -10.60
C PRO A 55 -8.35 -18.26 -10.33
N ILE A 56 -8.41 -17.14 -9.58
CA ILE A 56 -9.59 -16.34 -9.28
C ILE A 56 -9.29 -14.87 -9.61
N PRO A 57 -10.29 -13.99 -9.74
CA PRO A 57 -10.06 -12.56 -9.95
C PRO A 57 -9.14 -11.96 -8.89
N ILE A 58 -8.24 -11.07 -9.31
CA ILE A 58 -7.17 -10.51 -8.46
C ILE A 58 -7.73 -9.89 -7.16
N TRP A 59 -8.83 -9.12 -7.26
CA TRP A 59 -9.47 -8.51 -6.09
C TRP A 59 -10.04 -9.55 -5.10
N THR A 60 -10.49 -10.70 -5.59
CA THR A 60 -11.00 -11.80 -4.74
C THR A 60 -9.87 -12.38 -3.88
N THR A 61 -8.66 -12.48 -4.43
CA THR A 61 -7.46 -12.86 -3.64
C THR A 61 -7.24 -11.90 -2.48
N SER A 62 -7.42 -10.62 -2.69
CA SER A 62 -7.29 -9.60 -1.64
C SER A 62 -8.34 -9.73 -0.54
N VAL A 63 -9.60 -10.00 -0.90
CA VAL A 63 -10.65 -10.32 0.07
C VAL A 63 -10.28 -11.58 0.86
N MET A 64 -9.75 -12.60 0.20
CA MET A 64 -9.27 -13.83 0.85
C MET A 64 -8.12 -13.54 1.82
N VAL A 65 -7.14 -12.71 1.46
CA VAL A 65 -6.05 -12.28 2.35
C VAL A 65 -6.59 -11.60 3.60
N ILE A 66 -7.50 -10.63 3.46
CA ILE A 66 -8.13 -9.94 4.60
C ILE A 66 -8.86 -10.96 5.49
N THR A 67 -9.64 -11.86 4.89
CA THR A 67 -10.41 -12.87 5.62
C THR A 67 -9.49 -13.83 6.38
N LEU A 68 -8.45 -14.35 5.75
CA LEU A 68 -7.48 -15.23 6.39
C LEU A 68 -6.68 -14.52 7.48
N SER A 69 -6.34 -13.25 7.27
CA SER A 69 -5.71 -12.44 8.32
C SER A 69 -6.59 -12.34 9.57
N LEU A 70 -7.91 -12.15 9.39
CA LEU A 70 -8.87 -12.12 10.49
C LEU A 70 -9.02 -13.46 11.18
N LEU A 71 -9.11 -14.56 10.41
CA LEU A 71 -9.40 -15.90 10.93
C LEU A 71 -8.19 -16.60 11.55
N CYS A 72 -6.96 -16.29 11.10
CA CYS A 72 -5.77 -17.08 11.43
C CYS A 72 -4.63 -16.29 12.07
N VAL A 73 -4.65 -14.95 11.98
CA VAL A 73 -3.50 -14.09 12.36
C VAL A 73 -3.88 -13.00 13.37
N SER A 74 -5.15 -12.52 13.36
CA SER A 74 -5.57 -11.44 14.22
C SER A 74 -5.85 -11.90 15.66
N ASN A 75 -5.91 -10.96 16.59
CA ASN A 75 -6.31 -11.20 17.99
C ASN A 75 -7.79 -11.64 18.14
N GLY A 76 -8.59 -11.58 17.09
CA GLY A 76 -9.96 -12.10 17.01
C GLY A 76 -10.06 -13.37 16.17
N SER A 77 -8.94 -14.08 15.92
CA SER A 77 -8.93 -15.32 15.15
C SER A 77 -9.65 -16.47 15.87
N LEU A 78 -9.85 -17.58 15.14
CA LEU A 78 -10.44 -18.79 15.68
C LEU A 78 -9.66 -19.27 16.91
N SER A 79 -10.34 -19.48 18.03
CA SER A 79 -9.70 -19.74 19.34
C SER A 79 -8.75 -20.94 19.32
N PHE A 80 -9.08 -21.99 18.57
CA PHE A 80 -8.23 -23.18 18.45
C PHE A 80 -6.96 -22.97 17.59
N LEU A 81 -6.90 -21.87 16.84
CA LEU A 81 -5.73 -21.47 16.07
C LEU A 81 -4.80 -20.52 16.85
N MET A 82 -5.26 -19.95 17.97
CA MET A 82 -4.43 -19.03 18.74
C MET A 82 -3.41 -19.80 19.57
N PRO A 83 -2.12 -19.60 19.35
CA PRO A 83 -1.09 -20.13 20.23
C PRO A 83 -1.08 -19.36 21.56
N GLU A 84 -0.46 -19.95 22.57
CA GLU A 84 -0.10 -19.17 23.76
C GLU A 84 0.81 -18.02 23.38
N ARG A 85 0.43 -16.82 23.81
CA ARG A 85 1.09 -15.58 23.39
C ARG A 85 2.34 -15.27 24.19
N TYR A 86 2.47 -15.88 25.36
CA TYR A 86 3.61 -15.80 26.27
C TYR A 86 3.51 -16.95 27.28
N ASP A 87 4.61 -17.29 27.91
CA ASP A 87 4.62 -18.28 28.99
C ASP A 87 3.96 -17.70 30.24
N LYS A 88 2.69 -18.08 30.47
CA LYS A 88 1.89 -17.64 31.61
C LYS A 88 2.49 -18.08 32.94
N ALA A 89 3.06 -19.28 32.99
CA ALA A 89 3.66 -19.81 34.20
C ALA A 89 4.92 -19.01 34.57
N ALA A 90 5.75 -18.67 33.59
CA ALA A 90 6.93 -17.84 33.80
C ALA A 90 6.57 -16.43 34.27
N VAL A 91 5.55 -15.76 33.65
CA VAL A 91 5.09 -14.44 34.09
C VAL A 91 4.48 -14.50 35.52
N SER A 92 3.70 -15.54 35.82
CA SER A 92 3.16 -15.77 37.18
C SER A 92 4.26 -15.96 38.20
N SER A 93 5.30 -16.76 37.89
CA SER A 93 6.48 -16.95 38.74
C SER A 93 7.27 -15.65 38.97
N ILE A 94 7.43 -14.83 37.92
CA ILE A 94 8.09 -13.52 38.04
C ILE A 94 7.31 -12.61 38.99
N LEU A 95 5.97 -12.63 38.94
CA LEU A 95 5.13 -11.87 39.85
C LEU A 95 5.25 -12.38 41.27
N ASP A 96 5.23 -13.71 41.50
CA ASP A 96 5.41 -14.33 42.79
C ASP A 96 6.76 -13.94 43.44
N ASP A 97 7.83 -13.98 42.68
CA ASP A 97 9.17 -13.61 43.14
C ASP A 97 9.29 -12.11 43.45
N ALA A 98 8.62 -11.25 42.65
CA ALA A 98 8.56 -9.82 42.95
C ALA A 98 7.79 -9.52 44.26
N ILE A 99 6.67 -10.19 44.48
CA ILE A 99 5.81 -10.02 45.66
C ILE A 99 6.51 -10.60 46.91
N GLY A 100 7.11 -11.77 46.80
CA GLY A 100 7.68 -12.51 47.92
C GLY A 100 6.60 -13.20 48.79
N LYS A 101 6.97 -13.58 50.05
CA LYS A 101 6.08 -14.27 50.96
C LYS A 101 5.36 -13.24 51.87
N GLY A 102 4.11 -13.51 52.25
CA GLY A 102 3.39 -12.74 53.26
C GLY A 102 2.13 -12.01 52.80
N ILE A 103 1.84 -11.97 51.50
CA ILE A 103 0.58 -11.42 50.98
C ILE A 103 -0.46 -12.54 50.86
N ASN A 104 -1.73 -12.20 51.20
CA ASN A 104 -2.86 -13.12 51.10
C ASN A 104 -2.94 -13.74 49.67
N PRO A 105 -3.04 -15.09 49.56
CA PRO A 105 -3.16 -15.80 48.28
C PRO A 105 -4.31 -15.32 47.39
N GLU A 106 -5.41 -14.83 47.97
CA GLU A 106 -6.55 -14.29 47.24
C GLU A 106 -6.17 -12.99 46.48
N ILE A 107 -5.40 -12.10 47.14
CA ILE A 107 -4.90 -10.86 46.50
C ILE A 107 -3.95 -11.21 45.36
N VAL A 108 -3.03 -12.15 45.60
CA VAL A 108 -2.07 -12.61 44.59
C VAL A 108 -2.80 -13.26 43.40
N GLY A 109 -3.85 -14.06 43.65
CA GLY A 109 -4.68 -14.66 42.62
C GLY A 109 -5.38 -13.62 41.74
N LYS A 110 -5.98 -12.59 42.34
CA LYS A 110 -6.61 -11.47 41.61
C LYS A 110 -5.59 -10.67 40.79
N LEU A 111 -4.40 -10.45 41.33
CA LEU A 111 -3.32 -9.78 40.61
C LEU A 111 -2.90 -10.56 39.34
N LYS A 112 -2.72 -11.88 39.46
CA LYS A 112 -2.38 -12.76 38.34
C LYS A 112 -3.46 -12.73 37.26
N GLU A 113 -4.71 -12.83 37.64
CA GLU A 113 -5.85 -12.75 36.74
C GLU A 113 -5.90 -11.39 35.99
N ASN A 114 -5.72 -10.29 36.74
CA ASN A 114 -5.70 -8.95 36.16
C ASN A 114 -4.53 -8.74 35.19
N VAL A 115 -3.33 -9.25 35.51
CA VAL A 115 -2.16 -9.23 34.62
C VAL A 115 -2.45 -10.02 33.35
N GLU A 116 -2.97 -11.25 33.47
CA GLU A 116 -3.33 -12.08 32.33
C GLU A 116 -4.37 -11.40 31.44
N ASN A 117 -5.46 -10.89 32.03
CA ASN A 117 -6.53 -10.18 31.32
C ASN A 117 -6.01 -8.95 30.57
N ARG A 118 -5.05 -8.23 31.15
CA ARG A 118 -4.48 -7.04 30.52
C ARG A 118 -3.50 -7.40 29.40
N LEU A 119 -2.62 -8.38 29.59
CA LEU A 119 -1.68 -8.84 28.55
C LEU A 119 -2.42 -9.47 27.36
N ASN A 120 -3.50 -10.22 27.61
CA ASN A 120 -4.30 -10.84 26.55
C ASN A 120 -5.01 -9.80 25.65
N LYS A 121 -5.31 -8.60 26.16
CA LYS A 121 -5.88 -7.49 25.38
C LYS A 121 -4.86 -6.75 24.53
N LYS A 122 -3.57 -6.87 24.80
CA LYS A 122 -2.52 -6.22 24.02
C LYS A 122 -2.26 -6.99 22.73
N THR A 123 -1.97 -6.29 21.65
CA THR A 123 -1.62 -6.91 20.36
C THR A 123 -0.12 -7.10 20.21
N LYS A 124 0.65 -6.13 20.68
CA LYS A 124 2.11 -6.24 20.77
C LYS A 124 2.49 -6.53 22.21
N LEU A 125 3.29 -7.58 22.38
CA LEU A 125 3.89 -7.96 23.63
C LEU A 125 5.41 -7.95 23.49
N ASP A 126 6.08 -7.32 24.42
CA ASP A 126 7.51 -7.35 24.60
C ASP A 126 7.86 -7.32 26.10
N ALA A 127 9.14 -7.42 26.41
CA ALA A 127 9.61 -7.41 27.79
C ALA A 127 9.19 -6.14 28.57
N GLU A 128 9.19 -4.99 27.92
CA GLU A 128 8.82 -3.73 28.55
C GLU A 128 7.30 -3.64 28.82
N GLU A 129 6.46 -4.09 27.87
CA GLU A 129 5.00 -4.15 28.06
C GLU A 129 4.62 -5.09 29.20
N VAL A 130 5.30 -6.24 29.35
CA VAL A 130 5.08 -7.13 30.50
C VAL A 130 5.49 -6.44 31.78
N ARG A 131 6.67 -5.80 31.82
CA ARG A 131 7.15 -5.06 32.99
C ARG A 131 6.18 -3.95 33.40
N MET A 132 5.76 -3.13 32.45
CA MET A 132 4.78 -2.05 32.70
C MET A 132 3.45 -2.60 33.21
N THR A 133 2.98 -3.71 32.65
CA THR A 133 1.71 -4.34 33.08
C THR A 133 1.81 -4.86 34.51
N LEU A 134 2.89 -5.57 34.85
CA LEU A 134 3.15 -6.04 36.21
C LEU A 134 3.24 -4.87 37.20
N GLY A 135 4.02 -3.84 36.87
CA GLY A 135 4.20 -2.64 37.70
C GLY A 135 2.88 -1.90 37.92
N PHE A 136 2.10 -1.70 36.86
CA PHE A 136 0.78 -1.05 36.95
C PHE A 136 -0.18 -1.82 37.87
N GLN A 137 -0.26 -3.16 37.73
CA GLN A 137 -1.17 -3.95 38.55
C GLN A 137 -0.75 -3.98 40.04
N LEU A 138 0.55 -3.99 40.31
CA LEU A 138 1.06 -3.90 41.69
C LEU A 138 0.77 -2.53 42.30
N MET A 139 0.94 -1.44 41.54
CA MET A 139 0.65 -0.09 42.06
C MET A 139 -0.85 0.19 42.20
N ASP A 140 -1.70 -0.29 41.29
CA ASP A 140 -3.16 -0.20 41.40
C ASP A 140 -3.69 -0.95 42.64
N ALA A 141 -3.12 -2.13 42.91
CA ALA A 141 -3.45 -2.87 44.13
C ALA A 141 -2.95 -2.17 45.40
N TYR A 142 -1.74 -1.60 45.38
CA TYR A 142 -1.18 -0.78 46.44
C TYR A 142 -2.12 0.38 46.79
N GLU A 143 -2.53 1.19 45.80
CA GLU A 143 -3.39 2.35 46.03
C GLU A 143 -4.73 1.97 46.65
N LYS A 144 -5.35 0.89 46.15
CA LYS A 144 -6.63 0.41 46.70
C LYS A 144 -6.53 -0.08 48.15
N ILE A 145 -5.47 -0.78 48.51
CA ILE A 145 -5.24 -1.32 49.85
C ILE A 145 -4.85 -0.20 50.81
N ASP A 146 -4.03 0.76 50.36
CA ASP A 146 -3.63 1.92 51.15
C ASP A 146 -4.84 2.82 51.50
N LEU A 147 -5.73 3.08 50.52
CA LEU A 147 -6.97 3.80 50.76
C LEU A 147 -7.87 3.08 51.78
N ASN A 148 -8.03 1.75 51.68
CA ASN A 148 -8.79 0.97 52.61
C ASN A 148 -8.17 1.02 54.03
N ALA A 149 -6.83 0.98 54.14
CA ALA A 149 -6.14 1.14 55.41
C ALA A 149 -6.43 2.50 56.06
N GLN A 150 -6.42 3.58 55.27
CA GLN A 150 -6.74 4.92 55.75
C GLN A 150 -8.21 5.04 56.24
N GLU A 151 -9.15 4.41 55.54
CA GLU A 151 -10.55 4.37 55.95
C GLU A 151 -10.75 3.60 57.28
N LEU A 152 -10.15 2.40 57.42
CA LEU A 152 -10.16 1.61 58.63
C LEU A 152 -9.55 2.36 59.81
N SER A 153 -8.47 3.10 59.60
CA SER A 153 -7.84 3.94 60.60
C SER A 153 -8.79 5.06 61.09
N ARG A 154 -9.55 5.68 60.16
CA ARG A 154 -10.57 6.70 60.50
C ARG A 154 -11.74 6.11 61.29
N GLU A 155 -12.08 4.85 61.04
CA GLU A 155 -13.12 4.11 61.77
C GLU A 155 -12.65 3.60 63.16
N GLY A 156 -11.39 3.81 63.53
CA GLY A 156 -10.82 3.35 64.76
C GLY A 156 -10.40 1.87 64.80
N LYS A 157 -10.38 1.20 63.66
CA LYS A 157 -9.97 -0.22 63.52
C LYS A 157 -8.46 -0.32 63.28
N THR A 158 -7.67 0.07 64.28
CA THR A 158 -6.22 0.27 64.17
C THR A 158 -5.45 -1.01 63.85
N GLU A 159 -5.85 -2.17 64.33
CA GLU A 159 -5.16 -3.43 64.08
C GLU A 159 -5.38 -3.94 62.64
N GLU A 160 -6.60 -3.79 62.11
CA GLU A 160 -6.94 -4.10 60.72
C GLU A 160 -6.23 -3.12 59.75
N ALA A 161 -6.20 -1.85 60.10
CA ALA A 161 -5.50 -0.81 59.31
C ALA A 161 -4.00 -1.11 59.21
N ALA A 162 -3.32 -1.45 60.32
CA ALA A 162 -1.91 -1.80 60.34
C ALA A 162 -1.60 -3.04 59.47
N GLY A 163 -2.51 -4.03 59.47
CA GLY A 163 -2.42 -5.20 58.58
C GLY A 163 -2.46 -4.81 57.09
N GLN A 164 -3.38 -3.92 56.70
CA GLN A 164 -3.51 -3.43 55.34
C GLN A 164 -2.32 -2.55 54.92
N GLU A 165 -1.84 -1.67 55.79
CA GLU A 165 -0.63 -0.86 55.55
C GLU A 165 0.61 -1.74 55.29
N SER A 166 0.77 -2.84 56.02
CA SER A 166 1.85 -3.80 55.81
C SER A 166 1.77 -4.44 54.42
N ILE A 167 0.59 -4.83 53.97
CA ILE A 167 0.36 -5.40 52.65
C ILE A 167 0.64 -4.34 51.55
N ALA A 168 0.16 -3.12 51.73
CA ALA A 168 0.42 -2.02 50.80
C ALA A 168 1.93 -1.76 50.63
N ALA A 169 2.68 -1.69 51.73
CA ALA A 169 4.13 -1.50 51.69
C ALA A 169 4.86 -2.62 50.95
N GLN A 170 4.39 -3.87 51.10
CA GLN A 170 4.94 -5.02 50.36
C GLN A 170 4.68 -4.92 48.87
N LEU A 171 3.48 -4.52 48.43
CA LEU A 171 3.15 -4.33 47.01
C LEU A 171 3.96 -3.21 46.37
N LYS A 172 4.15 -2.09 47.05
CA LYS A 172 5.01 -1.01 46.62
C LYS A 172 6.47 -1.46 46.44
N THR A 173 6.97 -2.25 47.37
CA THR A 173 8.32 -2.84 47.32
C THR A 173 8.43 -3.83 46.13
N ALA A 174 7.39 -4.64 45.90
CA ALA A 174 7.32 -5.58 44.78
C ALA A 174 7.39 -4.87 43.45
N ALA A 175 6.71 -3.73 43.25
CA ALA A 175 6.81 -2.91 42.06
C ALA A 175 8.25 -2.42 41.79
N GLY A 176 8.97 -2.05 42.86
CA GLY A 176 10.41 -1.69 42.73
C GLY A 176 11.30 -2.87 42.36
N ARG A 177 11.02 -4.09 42.87
CA ARG A 177 11.77 -5.30 42.56
C ARG A 177 11.71 -5.72 41.08
N LEU A 178 10.68 -5.31 40.33
CA LEU A 178 10.59 -5.56 38.89
C LEU A 178 11.76 -4.99 38.10
N TYR A 179 12.48 -4.01 38.64
CA TYR A 179 13.66 -3.40 38.04
C TYR A 179 14.98 -4.01 38.53
N SER A 180 14.94 -5.04 39.39
CA SER A 180 16.14 -5.78 39.77
C SER A 180 16.79 -6.47 38.55
N LYS A 181 18.10 -6.65 38.57
CA LYS A 181 18.84 -7.31 37.48
C LYS A 181 18.30 -8.71 37.18
N GLU A 182 17.98 -9.48 38.21
CA GLU A 182 17.48 -10.85 38.10
C GLU A 182 16.11 -10.91 37.42
N ILE A 183 15.14 -10.16 37.90
CA ILE A 183 13.78 -10.14 37.32
C ILE A 183 13.82 -9.54 35.92
N THR A 184 14.63 -8.50 35.69
CA THR A 184 14.81 -7.90 34.36
C THR A 184 15.35 -8.93 33.36
N ALA A 185 16.35 -9.72 33.73
CA ALA A 185 16.89 -10.76 32.84
C ALA A 185 15.84 -11.84 32.51
N ARG A 186 15.01 -12.23 33.50
CA ARG A 186 13.93 -13.20 33.26
C ARG A 186 12.83 -12.66 32.35
N ILE A 187 12.43 -11.40 32.52
CA ILE A 187 11.44 -10.76 31.64
C ILE A 187 12.01 -10.64 30.21
N GLN A 188 13.28 -10.29 30.04
CA GLN A 188 13.95 -10.22 28.75
C GLN A 188 14.08 -11.57 28.05
N GLY A 189 14.14 -12.67 28.82
CA GLY A 189 14.19 -14.04 28.29
C GLY A 189 12.83 -14.61 27.85
N LEU A 190 11.71 -13.92 28.11
CA LEU A 190 10.39 -14.38 27.68
C LEU A 190 10.24 -14.33 26.16
N GLN A 191 9.61 -15.37 25.62
CA GLN A 191 9.23 -15.41 24.22
C GLN A 191 7.81 -14.87 24.04
N PHE A 192 7.58 -14.10 23.00
CA PHE A 192 6.28 -13.47 22.73
C PHE A 192 5.77 -13.84 21.34
N VAL A 193 4.46 -14.08 21.25
CA VAL A 193 3.76 -14.27 19.99
C VAL A 193 2.83 -13.07 19.75
N ASN A 194 3.17 -12.27 18.75
CA ASN A 194 2.40 -11.08 18.39
C ASN A 194 1.33 -11.40 17.35
N THR A 195 0.26 -10.61 17.37
CA THR A 195 -0.92 -10.77 16.51
C THR A 195 -1.26 -9.45 15.84
N MET A 196 -1.96 -9.52 14.71
CA MET A 196 -2.61 -8.33 14.14
C MET A 196 -3.78 -7.88 15.01
N GLN A 197 -4.10 -6.58 14.96
CA GLN A 197 -5.38 -6.11 15.51
C GLN A 197 -6.51 -6.39 14.53
N GLN A 198 -7.56 -7.08 14.99
CA GLN A 198 -8.78 -7.30 14.20
C GLN A 198 -9.35 -5.98 13.66
N LYS A 199 -9.44 -4.95 14.52
CA LYS A 199 -9.95 -3.63 14.15
C LYS A 199 -9.11 -2.98 13.03
N SER A 200 -7.78 -3.04 13.11
CA SER A 200 -6.89 -2.48 12.09
C SER A 200 -6.99 -3.25 10.78
N THR A 201 -7.12 -4.58 10.84
CA THR A 201 -7.30 -5.42 9.66
C THR A 201 -8.60 -5.10 8.93
N MET A 202 -9.71 -4.95 9.66
CA MET A 202 -10.99 -4.53 9.07
C MET A 202 -10.95 -3.09 8.52
N ALA A 203 -10.21 -2.20 9.18
CA ALA A 203 -10.08 -0.81 8.79
C ALA A 203 -9.23 -0.61 7.52
N THR A 204 -8.56 -1.64 6.99
CA THR A 204 -7.75 -1.51 5.77
C THR A 204 -8.55 -1.03 4.57
N PHE A 205 -9.84 -1.38 4.46
CA PHE A 205 -10.72 -0.90 3.39
C PHE A 205 -11.16 0.56 3.58
N ALA A 206 -11.14 1.09 4.79
CA ALA A 206 -11.43 2.49 5.11
C ALA A 206 -10.16 3.31 5.39
N ASP A 207 -9.02 2.85 4.91
CA ASP A 207 -7.75 3.55 5.05
C ASP A 207 -7.80 4.93 4.37
N PRO A 208 -7.20 5.98 4.95
CA PRO A 208 -7.17 7.32 4.35
C PRO A 208 -6.69 7.36 2.90
N ILE A 209 -5.73 6.50 2.52
CA ILE A 209 -5.26 6.41 1.13
C ILE A 209 -6.33 5.79 0.21
N ILE A 210 -7.12 4.83 0.69
CA ILE A 210 -8.26 4.31 -0.08
C ILE A 210 -9.32 5.41 -0.26
N MET A 211 -9.55 6.25 0.74
CA MET A 211 -10.44 7.42 0.60
C MET A 211 -9.88 8.44 -0.40
N LEU A 212 -8.57 8.63 -0.45
CA LEU A 212 -7.91 9.45 -1.48
C LEU A 212 -8.21 8.92 -2.89
N PHE A 213 -8.09 7.61 -3.10
CA PHE A 213 -8.45 6.97 -4.38
C PHE A 213 -9.93 7.10 -4.72
N LEU A 214 -10.80 6.88 -3.73
CA LEU A 214 -12.23 7.01 -3.91
C LEU A 214 -12.60 8.43 -4.34
N GLY A 215 -12.01 9.47 -3.74
CA GLY A 215 -12.15 10.86 -4.18
C GLY A 215 -11.72 11.07 -5.64
N GLY A 216 -10.61 10.48 -6.04
CA GLY A 216 -10.15 10.46 -7.42
C GLY A 216 -11.15 9.79 -8.37
N PHE A 217 -11.75 8.66 -7.96
CA PHE A 217 -12.77 7.96 -8.76
C PHE A 217 -14.05 8.78 -8.91
N PHE A 218 -14.48 9.50 -7.87
CA PHE A 218 -15.61 10.44 -7.96
C PHE A 218 -15.32 11.57 -8.93
N LEU A 219 -14.12 12.17 -8.89
CA LEU A 219 -13.69 13.20 -9.83
C LEU A 219 -13.69 12.67 -11.27
N ALA A 220 -13.11 11.51 -11.50
CA ALA A 220 -13.02 10.88 -12.82
C ALA A 220 -14.42 10.55 -13.37
N ALA A 221 -15.27 9.92 -12.58
CA ALA A 221 -16.63 9.56 -12.98
C ALA A 221 -17.46 10.81 -13.32
N ALA A 222 -17.38 11.88 -12.50
CA ALA A 222 -18.06 13.14 -12.77
C ALA A 222 -17.51 13.83 -14.01
N ALA A 223 -16.19 13.86 -14.20
CA ALA A 223 -15.56 14.45 -15.38
C ALA A 223 -16.04 13.78 -16.67
N THR A 224 -16.09 12.45 -16.69
CA THR A 224 -16.58 11.68 -17.84
C THR A 224 -18.08 11.89 -18.07
N LYS A 225 -18.91 11.81 -17.03
CA LYS A 225 -20.36 11.98 -17.11
C LYS A 225 -20.78 13.36 -17.66
N TYR A 226 -20.05 14.41 -17.27
CA TYR A 226 -20.32 15.79 -17.72
C TYR A 226 -19.37 16.25 -18.82
N ARG A 227 -18.69 15.33 -19.50
CA ARG A 227 -17.83 15.56 -20.68
C ARG A 227 -16.72 16.59 -20.47
N LEU A 228 -16.26 16.77 -19.23
CA LEU A 228 -15.12 17.64 -18.93
C LEU A 228 -13.85 17.12 -19.63
N ASP A 229 -13.61 15.82 -19.54
CA ASP A 229 -12.51 15.09 -20.15
C ASP A 229 -12.44 15.31 -21.67
N MET A 230 -13.51 15.04 -22.41
CA MET A 230 -13.56 15.21 -23.87
C MET A 230 -13.38 16.67 -24.30
N ASN A 231 -14.01 17.59 -23.58
CA ASN A 231 -13.94 19.02 -23.91
C ASN A 231 -12.54 19.58 -23.60
N LEU A 232 -11.95 19.13 -22.50
CA LEU A 232 -10.58 19.51 -22.13
C LEU A 232 -9.58 18.91 -23.12
N ALA A 233 -9.77 17.64 -23.55
CA ALA A 233 -8.96 17.02 -24.61
C ALA A 233 -8.98 17.86 -25.90
N LYS A 234 -10.17 18.31 -26.33
CA LYS A 234 -10.30 19.17 -27.54
C LYS A 234 -9.50 20.46 -27.42
N VAL A 235 -9.56 21.13 -26.25
CA VAL A 235 -8.84 22.38 -26.02
C VAL A 235 -7.33 22.15 -25.99
N LEU A 236 -6.90 21.10 -25.26
CA LEU A 236 -5.49 20.79 -25.09
C LEU A 236 -4.81 20.22 -26.32
N LEU A 237 -5.55 19.58 -27.23
CA LEU A 237 -5.01 19.08 -28.50
C LEU A 237 -4.83 20.17 -29.56
N LYS A 238 -5.59 21.27 -29.47
CA LYS A 238 -5.58 22.34 -30.46
C LYS A 238 -4.18 22.95 -30.74
N PRO A 239 -3.33 23.20 -29.73
CA PRO A 239 -1.99 23.79 -29.96
C PRO A 239 -1.05 22.91 -30.79
N PHE A 240 -1.28 21.59 -30.86
CA PHE A 240 -0.40 20.66 -31.59
C PHE A 240 -0.60 20.65 -33.09
N GLY A 241 -1.57 21.39 -33.61
CA GLY A 241 -1.81 21.62 -35.04
C GLY A 241 -2.19 20.36 -35.81
N THR A 242 -1.72 20.27 -37.07
CA THR A 242 -2.10 19.18 -37.99
C THR A 242 -0.90 18.32 -38.44
N ASN A 243 0.31 18.61 -37.95
CA ASN A 243 1.46 17.77 -38.25
C ASN A 243 1.34 16.45 -37.44
N PRO A 244 1.34 15.27 -38.10
CA PRO A 244 1.11 13.99 -37.44
C PRO A 244 2.07 13.71 -36.26
N LYS A 245 3.33 14.14 -36.36
CA LYS A 245 4.31 13.97 -35.29
C LYS A 245 3.90 14.74 -34.01
N PHE A 246 3.47 15.99 -34.15
CA PHE A 246 3.00 16.80 -33.01
C PHE A 246 1.60 16.40 -32.55
N VAL A 247 0.74 15.95 -33.47
CA VAL A 247 -0.56 15.36 -33.10
C VAL A 247 -0.36 14.13 -32.22
N LEU A 248 0.61 13.27 -32.51
CA LEU A 248 1.00 12.13 -31.68
C LEU A 248 1.45 12.58 -30.28
N LEU A 249 2.35 13.59 -30.21
CA LEU A 249 2.79 14.15 -28.92
C LEU A 249 1.62 14.75 -28.14
N GLY A 250 0.73 15.47 -28.81
CA GLY A 250 -0.46 16.04 -28.19
C GLY A 250 -1.37 14.97 -27.59
N LEU A 251 -1.65 13.90 -28.35
CA LEU A 251 -2.44 12.76 -27.84
C LEU A 251 -1.77 12.11 -26.64
N MET A 252 -0.46 11.89 -26.67
CA MET A 252 0.29 11.34 -25.53
C MET A 252 0.24 12.27 -24.32
N SER A 253 0.48 13.56 -24.51
CA SER A 253 0.48 14.54 -23.43
C SER A 253 -0.90 14.65 -22.77
N VAL A 254 -1.97 14.70 -23.55
CA VAL A 254 -3.34 14.75 -23.06
C VAL A 254 -3.74 13.45 -22.37
N THR A 255 -3.36 12.30 -22.94
CA THR A 255 -3.59 10.99 -22.30
C THR A 255 -2.88 10.92 -20.96
N ALA A 256 -1.61 11.31 -20.89
CA ALA A 256 -0.85 11.31 -19.65
C ALA A 256 -1.49 12.24 -18.59
N LEU A 257 -1.88 13.45 -18.99
CA LEU A 257 -2.54 14.39 -18.08
C LEU A 257 -3.84 13.84 -17.49
N PHE A 258 -4.70 13.22 -18.31
CA PHE A 258 -5.92 12.60 -17.78
C PHE A 258 -5.62 11.39 -16.90
N SER A 259 -4.65 10.58 -17.26
CA SER A 259 -4.27 9.42 -16.48
C SER A 259 -3.65 9.75 -15.12
N MET A 260 -3.23 10.99 -14.90
CA MET A 260 -2.85 11.48 -13.56
C MET A 260 -4.02 11.53 -12.57
N PHE A 261 -5.24 11.71 -13.07
CA PHE A 261 -6.43 11.94 -12.23
C PHE A 261 -7.56 10.93 -12.48
N MET A 262 -7.42 10.09 -13.50
CA MET A 262 -8.38 9.05 -13.88
C MET A 262 -7.67 7.71 -13.95
N SER A 263 -8.42 6.61 -13.88
CA SER A 263 -7.79 5.29 -14.08
C SER A 263 -7.18 5.18 -15.48
N ASN A 264 -6.00 4.55 -15.57
CA ASN A 264 -5.29 4.32 -16.84
C ASN A 264 -6.22 3.66 -17.88
N THR A 265 -7.06 2.73 -17.43
CA THR A 265 -8.00 1.99 -18.29
C THR A 265 -9.09 2.91 -18.88
N ALA A 266 -9.73 3.72 -18.04
CA ALA A 266 -10.76 4.65 -18.49
C ALA A 266 -10.19 5.69 -19.44
N THR A 267 -9.03 6.25 -19.12
CA THR A 267 -8.30 7.19 -19.97
C THR A 267 -7.95 6.57 -21.31
N ALA A 268 -7.41 5.36 -21.34
CA ALA A 268 -7.05 4.67 -22.57
C ALA A 268 -8.29 4.39 -23.43
N ALA A 269 -9.38 3.91 -22.82
CA ALA A 269 -10.64 3.66 -23.56
C ALA A 269 -11.20 4.93 -24.22
N MET A 270 -11.25 6.04 -23.47
CA MET A 270 -11.69 7.34 -23.98
C MET A 270 -10.80 7.83 -25.13
N MET A 271 -9.48 7.80 -24.94
CA MET A 271 -8.55 8.31 -25.95
C MET A 271 -8.47 7.42 -27.19
N LEU A 272 -8.64 6.10 -27.05
CA LEU A 272 -8.78 5.20 -28.21
C LEU A 272 -10.07 5.49 -28.99
N ALA A 273 -11.16 5.82 -28.32
CA ALA A 273 -12.38 6.23 -29.00
C ALA A 273 -12.20 7.54 -29.81
N ILE A 274 -11.46 8.52 -29.26
CA ILE A 274 -11.07 9.75 -29.97
C ILE A 274 -10.13 9.43 -31.15
N LEU A 275 -9.26 8.46 -30.99
CA LEU A 275 -8.26 8.07 -31.97
C LEU A 275 -8.85 7.28 -33.16
N THR A 276 -9.92 6.52 -32.95
CA THR A 276 -10.51 5.64 -33.97
C THR A 276 -10.81 6.35 -35.30
N PRO A 277 -11.46 7.53 -35.34
CA PRO A 277 -11.66 8.28 -36.58
C PRO A 277 -10.35 8.75 -37.25
N VAL A 278 -9.34 9.03 -36.43
CA VAL A 278 -8.03 9.48 -36.92
C VAL A 278 -7.29 8.34 -37.61
N LEU A 279 -7.41 7.13 -37.08
CA LEU A 279 -6.79 5.94 -37.67
C LEU A 279 -7.37 5.57 -39.04
N ALA A 280 -8.62 5.95 -39.30
CA ALA A 280 -9.25 5.77 -40.60
C ALA A 280 -8.65 6.68 -41.69
N LEU A 281 -7.91 7.71 -41.32
CA LEU A 281 -7.23 8.62 -42.27
C LEU A 281 -5.89 8.06 -42.79
N PHE A 282 -5.36 7.02 -42.12
CA PHE A 282 -4.12 6.36 -42.53
C PHE A 282 -4.39 5.24 -43.53
N THR A 283 -3.47 5.05 -44.47
CA THR A 283 -3.48 3.86 -45.33
C THR A 283 -3.16 2.60 -44.49
N PRO A 284 -3.66 1.41 -44.87
CA PRO A 284 -3.42 0.18 -44.11
C PRO A 284 -1.94 -0.14 -43.91
N GLU A 285 -1.07 0.27 -44.85
CA GLU A 285 0.38 0.01 -44.87
C GLU A 285 1.17 1.00 -44.01
N ASP A 286 0.57 2.12 -43.59
CA ASP A 286 1.26 3.14 -42.81
C ASP A 286 1.55 2.65 -41.40
N LYS A 287 2.82 2.48 -41.06
CA LYS A 287 3.28 2.10 -39.72
C LYS A 287 2.86 3.10 -38.63
N GLY A 288 2.58 4.35 -39.02
CA GLY A 288 2.06 5.37 -38.11
C GLY A 288 0.79 4.94 -37.38
N ARG A 289 -0.05 4.08 -37.96
CA ARG A 289 -1.23 3.52 -37.27
C ARG A 289 -0.86 2.82 -35.96
N ALA A 290 0.20 2.00 -35.99
CA ALA A 290 0.71 1.32 -34.82
C ALA A 290 1.31 2.31 -33.79
N ALA A 291 2.02 3.35 -34.26
CA ALA A 291 2.53 4.41 -33.39
C ALA A 291 1.41 5.08 -32.59
N PHE A 292 0.33 5.49 -33.28
CA PHE A 292 -0.81 6.15 -32.66
C PHE A 292 -1.55 5.23 -31.71
N ALA A 293 -1.76 3.96 -32.07
CA ALA A 293 -2.45 2.99 -31.20
C ALA A 293 -1.62 2.64 -29.96
N LEU A 294 -0.28 2.50 -30.06
CA LEU A 294 0.62 2.27 -28.93
C LEU A 294 0.80 3.50 -28.04
N ALA A 295 0.71 4.70 -28.60
CA ALA A 295 0.87 5.95 -27.86
C ALA A 295 -0.10 6.07 -26.69
N ILE A 296 -1.33 5.61 -26.87
CA ILE A 296 -2.38 5.73 -25.84
C ILE A 296 -2.07 4.89 -24.59
N PRO A 297 -1.86 3.55 -24.67
CA PRO A 297 -1.57 2.77 -23.47
C PRO A 297 -0.24 3.18 -22.81
N ILE A 298 0.79 3.49 -23.59
CA ILE A 298 2.06 3.96 -23.07
C ILE A 298 1.86 5.27 -22.28
N ALA A 299 1.19 6.24 -22.88
CA ALA A 299 0.95 7.53 -22.21
C ALA A 299 0.01 7.40 -21.00
N ALA A 300 -0.96 6.48 -21.03
CA ALA A 300 -1.82 6.21 -19.88
C ALA A 300 -1.04 5.60 -18.71
N ASN A 301 -0.20 4.60 -18.97
CA ASN A 301 0.60 3.96 -17.92
C ASN A 301 1.65 4.95 -17.34
N LEU A 302 2.34 5.70 -18.19
CA LEU A 302 3.31 6.73 -17.76
C LEU A 302 2.62 7.86 -16.98
N GLY A 303 1.46 8.35 -17.46
CA GLY A 303 0.71 9.42 -16.83
C GLY A 303 0.28 9.08 -15.40
N GLY A 304 -0.15 7.83 -15.16
CA GLY A 304 -0.51 7.36 -13.83
C GLY A 304 0.60 7.51 -12.78
N ILE A 305 1.87 7.52 -13.19
CA ILE A 305 3.00 7.72 -12.27
C ILE A 305 3.02 9.14 -11.69
N GLY A 306 2.47 10.11 -12.41
CA GLY A 306 2.60 11.55 -12.10
C GLY A 306 1.94 12.00 -10.82
N THR A 307 0.93 11.29 -10.30
CA THR A 307 0.22 11.67 -9.07
C THR A 307 0.04 10.48 -8.12
N PRO A 308 -0.18 10.73 -6.82
CA PRO A 308 -0.51 9.67 -5.85
C PRO A 308 -1.70 8.79 -6.25
N ILE A 309 -2.69 9.36 -6.93
CA ILE A 309 -3.96 8.69 -7.28
C ILE A 309 -4.00 8.12 -8.70
N GLY A 310 -3.00 8.43 -9.52
CA GLY A 310 -3.00 8.03 -10.93
C GLY A 310 -2.84 6.52 -11.13
N THR A 311 -2.14 5.85 -10.22
CA THR A 311 -1.96 4.39 -10.27
C THR A 311 -1.83 3.78 -8.87
N PRO A 312 -2.38 2.57 -8.62
CA PRO A 312 -2.35 1.93 -7.31
C PRO A 312 -0.96 1.70 -6.70
N PRO A 313 0.10 1.37 -7.43
CA PRO A 313 1.45 1.27 -6.87
C PRO A 313 1.90 2.48 -6.06
N ASN A 314 1.54 3.69 -6.51
CA ASN A 314 1.87 4.93 -5.82
C ASN A 314 1.22 4.99 -4.43
N ALA A 315 -0.04 4.60 -4.33
CA ALA A 315 -0.77 4.55 -3.06
C ALA A 315 -0.17 3.54 -2.09
N ILE A 316 0.21 2.37 -2.59
CA ILE A 316 0.80 1.31 -1.77
C ILE A 316 2.15 1.77 -1.21
N ALA A 317 2.97 2.45 -2.02
CA ALA A 317 4.22 3.05 -1.55
C ALA A 317 3.98 4.15 -0.50
N LEU A 318 3.02 5.05 -0.75
CA LEU A 318 2.64 6.08 0.23
C LEU A 318 2.18 5.49 1.55
N LYS A 319 1.37 4.42 1.52
CA LYS A 319 0.91 3.75 2.74
C LYS A 319 2.07 3.14 3.52
N ALA A 320 3.00 2.48 2.83
CA ALA A 320 4.20 1.94 3.46
C ALA A 320 5.04 3.05 4.11
N LEU A 321 5.26 4.17 3.42
CA LEU A 321 5.98 5.34 3.93
C LEU A 321 5.29 5.96 5.15
N GLN A 322 3.98 6.18 5.10
CA GLN A 322 3.19 6.69 6.24
C GLN A 322 3.29 5.79 7.46
N GLY A 323 3.28 4.46 7.26
CA GLY A 323 3.48 3.49 8.35
C GLY A 323 4.84 3.60 9.05
N MET A 324 5.83 4.24 8.40
CA MET A 324 7.17 4.52 8.94
C MET A 324 7.33 5.95 9.45
N GLY A 325 6.26 6.75 9.45
CA GLY A 325 6.32 8.18 9.81
C GLY A 325 6.94 9.08 8.73
N LEU A 326 7.13 8.56 7.50
CA LEU A 326 7.65 9.29 6.36
C LEU A 326 6.47 9.79 5.52
N ASP A 327 6.18 11.09 5.60
CA ASP A 327 5.04 11.67 4.89
C ASP A 327 5.46 12.30 3.55
N VAL A 328 4.91 11.79 2.46
CA VAL A 328 5.03 12.36 1.12
C VAL A 328 3.67 12.91 0.72
N SER A 329 3.53 14.24 0.83
CA SER A 329 2.29 14.92 0.45
C SER A 329 2.01 14.81 -1.05
N PHE A 330 0.75 15.05 -1.45
CA PHE A 330 0.36 15.06 -2.87
C PHE A 330 1.23 16.01 -3.69
N GLY A 331 1.43 17.24 -3.21
CA GLY A 331 2.27 18.24 -3.86
C GLY A 331 3.74 17.81 -3.96
N LYS A 332 4.28 17.19 -2.91
CA LYS A 332 5.65 16.64 -2.94
C LYS A 332 5.80 15.53 -3.98
N TRP A 333 4.79 14.67 -4.12
CA TRP A 333 4.78 13.67 -5.20
C TRP A 333 4.81 14.32 -6.59
N LEU A 334 4.02 15.37 -6.82
CA LEU A 334 4.00 16.09 -8.10
C LEU A 334 5.35 16.67 -8.47
N MET A 335 6.16 17.12 -7.50
CA MET A 335 7.48 17.73 -7.76
C MET A 335 8.45 16.79 -8.47
N PHE A 336 8.34 15.49 -8.25
CA PHE A 336 9.17 14.50 -8.96
C PHE A 336 8.39 13.70 -9.99
N GLY A 337 7.10 13.42 -9.75
CA GLY A 337 6.27 12.64 -10.65
C GLY A 337 6.01 13.34 -12.00
N ILE A 338 5.67 14.63 -11.98
CA ILE A 338 5.41 15.38 -13.21
C ILE A 338 6.65 15.50 -14.10
N PRO A 339 7.82 15.94 -13.60
CA PRO A 339 9.04 15.97 -14.41
C PRO A 339 9.40 14.61 -15.01
N PHE A 340 9.26 13.54 -14.22
CA PHE A 340 9.47 12.18 -14.72
C PHE A 340 8.55 11.85 -15.90
N VAL A 341 7.25 12.11 -15.75
CA VAL A 341 6.26 11.83 -16.81
C VAL A 341 6.56 12.65 -18.06
N ILE A 342 6.88 13.93 -17.93
CA ILE A 342 7.22 14.80 -19.08
C ILE A 342 8.39 14.22 -19.85
N VAL A 343 9.49 13.89 -19.18
CA VAL A 343 10.68 13.32 -19.82
C VAL A 343 10.35 11.98 -20.46
N MET A 344 9.62 11.10 -19.76
CA MET A 344 9.25 9.79 -20.30
C MET A 344 8.30 9.87 -21.50
N ILE A 345 7.37 10.82 -21.53
CA ILE A 345 6.49 11.07 -22.68
C ILE A 345 7.30 11.53 -23.89
N LEU A 346 8.28 12.40 -23.70
CA LEU A 346 9.17 12.83 -24.79
C LEU A 346 10.02 11.68 -25.32
N ILE A 347 10.59 10.86 -24.44
CA ILE A 347 11.34 9.66 -24.81
C ILE A 347 10.45 8.68 -25.58
N ALA A 348 9.24 8.41 -25.07
CA ALA A 348 8.29 7.50 -25.69
C ALA A 348 7.82 8.01 -27.05
N TRP A 349 7.57 9.31 -27.19
CA TRP A 349 7.22 9.95 -28.44
C TRP A 349 8.33 9.77 -29.51
N LEU A 350 9.59 10.08 -29.17
CA LEU A 350 10.73 9.90 -30.07
C LEU A 350 10.93 8.42 -30.43
N LEU A 351 10.79 7.52 -29.45
CA LEU A 351 10.89 6.08 -29.68
C LEU A 351 9.83 5.57 -30.66
N LEU A 352 8.57 6.00 -30.45
CA LEU A 352 7.48 5.59 -31.36
C LEU A 352 7.67 6.13 -32.78
N LEU A 353 8.15 7.36 -32.96
CA LEU A 353 8.48 7.93 -34.26
C LEU A 353 9.62 7.18 -34.94
N TRP A 354 10.56 6.67 -34.15
CA TRP A 354 11.70 5.90 -34.67
C TRP A 354 11.30 4.48 -35.08
N LEU A 355 10.52 3.78 -34.21
CA LEU A 355 10.10 2.40 -34.45
C LEU A 355 9.00 2.30 -35.52
N PHE A 356 8.12 3.29 -35.59
CA PHE A 356 6.94 3.30 -36.44
C PHE A 356 6.84 4.62 -37.22
N PRO A 357 7.65 4.81 -38.26
CA PRO A 357 7.66 6.04 -39.04
C PRO A 357 6.28 6.35 -39.63
N ILE A 358 5.89 7.61 -39.58
CA ILE A 358 4.60 8.11 -40.04
C ILE A 358 4.81 8.65 -41.47
N SER A 359 4.07 8.11 -42.44
CA SER A 359 4.14 8.54 -43.86
C SER A 359 3.13 9.67 -44.15
N GLN A 360 2.06 9.76 -43.36
CA GLN A 360 1.04 10.78 -43.54
C GLN A 360 1.61 12.19 -43.29
N LYS A 361 1.26 13.14 -44.16
CA LYS A 361 1.80 14.51 -44.10
C LYS A 361 0.92 15.46 -43.25
N LYS A 362 -0.36 15.21 -43.17
CA LYS A 362 -1.32 16.08 -42.45
C LYS A 362 -2.45 15.27 -41.84
N LEU A 363 -2.79 15.56 -40.58
CA LEU A 363 -3.89 14.95 -39.83
C LEU A 363 -4.73 16.05 -39.22
N GLU A 364 -6.02 16.03 -39.50
CA GLU A 364 -6.98 16.93 -38.85
C GLU A 364 -7.80 16.17 -37.79
N LEU A 365 -7.54 16.49 -36.54
CA LEU A 365 -8.29 15.92 -35.42
C LEU A 365 -9.66 16.60 -35.33
N GLN A 366 -10.72 15.87 -35.64
CA GLN A 366 -12.08 16.33 -35.41
C GLN A 366 -12.59 15.84 -34.05
N VAL A 367 -12.12 16.46 -32.98
CA VAL A 367 -12.64 16.18 -31.64
C VAL A 367 -13.95 16.95 -31.44
N GLY A 368 -15.07 16.25 -31.46
CA GLY A 368 -16.41 16.82 -31.22
C GLY A 368 -16.59 17.17 -29.74
N GLY A 369 -17.50 18.11 -29.48
CA GLY A 369 -17.95 18.44 -28.12
C GLY A 369 -18.03 19.93 -27.84
N LYS A 370 -18.94 20.29 -26.93
CA LYS A 370 -19.10 21.64 -26.35
C LYS A 370 -19.19 21.49 -24.84
N PHE A 371 -18.56 22.40 -24.08
CA PHE A 371 -18.72 22.43 -22.64
C PHE A 371 -20.20 22.52 -22.28
N LEU A 372 -20.64 21.61 -21.42
CA LEU A 372 -22.00 21.65 -20.89
C LEU A 372 -22.11 22.83 -19.93
N ARG A 373 -23.22 23.59 -20.04
CA ARG A 373 -23.51 24.76 -19.20
C ARG A 373 -24.62 24.48 -18.19
N THR A 374 -24.88 23.21 -17.89
CA THR A 374 -25.86 22.84 -16.88
C THR A 374 -25.32 23.13 -15.48
N PRO A 375 -26.16 23.44 -14.49
CA PRO A 375 -25.70 23.68 -13.12
C PRO A 375 -24.80 22.55 -12.58
N LYS A 376 -25.19 21.28 -12.81
CA LYS A 376 -24.40 20.12 -12.41
C LYS A 376 -23.04 20.06 -13.09
N ALA A 377 -22.95 20.42 -14.38
CA ALA A 377 -21.67 20.48 -15.08
C ALA A 377 -20.74 21.55 -14.50
N ILE A 378 -21.29 22.73 -14.17
CA ILE A 378 -20.53 23.81 -13.53
C ILE A 378 -20.01 23.36 -12.15
N ILE A 379 -20.85 22.68 -11.35
CA ILE A 379 -20.43 22.09 -10.07
C ILE A 379 -19.24 21.14 -10.28
N VAL A 380 -19.29 20.27 -11.29
CA VAL A 380 -18.17 19.36 -11.60
C VAL A 380 -16.90 20.13 -11.93
N TYR A 381 -16.98 21.13 -12.81
CA TYR A 381 -15.82 21.90 -13.25
C TYR A 381 -15.17 22.66 -12.10
N VAL A 382 -15.97 23.30 -11.28
CA VAL A 382 -15.49 24.05 -10.10
C VAL A 382 -14.91 23.09 -9.06
N THR A 383 -15.63 22.01 -8.72
CA THR A 383 -15.14 21.04 -7.73
C THR A 383 -13.85 20.40 -8.18
N PHE A 384 -13.73 20.02 -9.46
CA PHE A 384 -12.51 19.45 -10.01
C PHE A 384 -11.34 20.43 -9.88
N ALA A 385 -11.51 21.67 -10.33
CA ALA A 385 -10.48 22.69 -10.28
C ALA A 385 -10.04 22.99 -8.82
N VAL A 386 -11.01 23.16 -7.91
CA VAL A 386 -10.75 23.44 -6.49
C VAL A 386 -10.02 22.28 -5.83
N THR A 387 -10.47 21.04 -6.05
CA THR A 387 -9.82 19.85 -5.45
C THR A 387 -8.37 19.72 -5.90
N VAL A 388 -8.11 19.85 -7.21
CA VAL A 388 -6.75 19.79 -7.76
C VAL A 388 -5.90 20.95 -7.21
N LEU A 389 -6.43 22.16 -7.15
CA LEU A 389 -5.71 23.31 -6.59
C LEU A 389 -5.32 23.08 -5.12
N LEU A 390 -6.24 22.57 -4.30
CA LEU A 390 -5.97 22.26 -2.90
C LEU A 390 -4.90 21.16 -2.77
N TRP A 391 -4.93 20.12 -3.58
CA TRP A 391 -3.88 19.10 -3.58
C TRP A 391 -2.50 19.65 -3.95
N VAL A 392 -2.43 20.55 -4.93
CA VAL A 392 -1.17 21.18 -5.39
C VAL A 392 -0.60 22.14 -4.36
N THR A 393 -1.43 22.97 -3.75
CA THR A 393 -1.00 23.98 -2.77
C THR A 393 -0.56 23.35 -1.45
N GLY A 394 -1.13 22.20 -1.09
CA GLY A 394 -0.68 21.39 0.04
C GLY A 394 -1.04 21.94 1.43
N LYS A 395 -0.80 21.11 2.45
CA LYS A 395 -1.18 21.36 3.85
C LYS A 395 -0.61 22.68 4.41
N GLY A 396 0.56 23.08 3.96
CA GLY A 396 1.21 24.32 4.43
C GLY A 396 0.44 25.61 4.13
N VAL A 397 -0.45 25.60 3.11
CA VAL A 397 -1.24 26.78 2.70
C VAL A 397 -2.61 26.81 3.38
N HIS A 398 -3.29 25.68 3.50
CA HIS A 398 -4.70 25.63 3.94
C HIS A 398 -4.96 24.66 5.12
N GLY A 399 -3.94 23.99 5.64
CA GLY A 399 -4.03 23.12 6.82
C GLY A 399 -4.62 21.72 6.57
N LEU A 400 -5.22 21.43 5.39
CA LEU A 400 -5.84 20.15 5.08
C LEU A 400 -4.82 19.17 4.49
N ASP A 401 -4.89 17.91 4.90
CA ASP A 401 -4.15 16.83 4.26
C ASP A 401 -4.86 16.34 2.98
N SER A 402 -4.11 15.63 2.13
CA SER A 402 -4.60 15.19 0.82
C SER A 402 -5.80 14.24 0.90
N ASN A 403 -5.89 13.42 1.97
CA ASN A 403 -6.98 12.47 2.14
C ASN A 403 -8.27 13.19 2.55
N THR A 404 -8.16 14.22 3.39
CA THR A 404 -9.29 15.09 3.76
C THR A 404 -9.82 15.86 2.54
N ILE A 405 -8.93 16.39 1.70
CA ILE A 405 -9.32 17.08 0.45
C ILE A 405 -10.09 16.14 -0.48
N ALA A 406 -9.71 14.86 -0.55
CA ALA A 406 -10.40 13.86 -1.36
C ALA A 406 -11.87 13.64 -0.97
N MET A 407 -12.25 13.94 0.28
CA MET A 407 -13.65 13.87 0.72
C MET A 407 -14.53 14.99 0.15
N ILE A 408 -13.94 16.10 -0.30
CA ILE A 408 -14.68 17.23 -0.88
C ILE A 408 -15.47 16.81 -2.12
N PRO A 409 -14.86 16.24 -3.19
CA PRO A 409 -15.61 15.81 -4.35
C PRO A 409 -16.64 14.71 -4.03
N ILE A 410 -16.33 13.80 -3.10
CA ILE A 410 -17.29 12.77 -2.67
C ILE A 410 -18.54 13.44 -2.09
N ALA A 411 -18.36 14.34 -1.12
CA ALA A 411 -19.47 15.03 -0.46
C ALA A 411 -20.26 15.92 -1.43
N VAL A 412 -19.57 16.78 -2.20
CA VAL A 412 -20.23 17.71 -3.13
C VAL A 412 -21.03 16.95 -4.18
N PHE A 413 -20.46 15.91 -4.81
CA PHE A 413 -21.15 15.18 -5.87
C PHE A 413 -22.28 14.29 -5.36
N ALA A 414 -22.19 13.79 -4.12
CA ALA A 414 -23.28 13.07 -3.48
C ALA A 414 -24.45 14.00 -3.10
N ILE A 415 -24.17 15.12 -2.43
CA ILE A 415 -25.19 16.10 -1.99
C ILE A 415 -25.92 16.72 -3.18
N THR A 416 -25.22 17.02 -4.25
CA THR A 416 -25.79 17.63 -5.47
C THR A 416 -26.39 16.61 -6.44
N GLU A 417 -26.37 15.32 -6.09
CA GLU A 417 -26.77 14.21 -6.97
C GLU A 417 -26.09 14.27 -8.35
N THR A 418 -24.91 14.82 -8.40
CA THR A 418 -24.06 14.83 -9.60
C THR A 418 -23.59 13.40 -9.92
N ILE A 419 -23.17 12.67 -8.91
CA ILE A 419 -22.94 11.22 -8.94
C ILE A 419 -24.14 10.54 -8.28
N THR A 420 -24.76 9.61 -9.01
CA THR A 420 -25.94 8.86 -8.58
C THR A 420 -25.54 7.46 -8.08
N LYS A 421 -26.52 6.74 -7.50
CA LYS A 421 -26.35 5.34 -7.09
C LYS A 421 -25.91 4.44 -8.25
N GLU A 422 -26.36 4.71 -9.47
CA GLU A 422 -25.97 3.93 -10.64
C GLU A 422 -24.52 4.21 -11.07
N ASP A 423 -24.05 5.44 -10.88
CA ASP A 423 -22.65 5.79 -11.13
C ASP A 423 -21.73 5.12 -10.09
N LEU A 424 -22.15 5.09 -8.81
CA LEU A 424 -21.44 4.41 -7.72
C LEU A 424 -21.19 2.92 -8.02
N LYS A 425 -22.16 2.22 -8.60
CA LYS A 425 -22.02 0.80 -8.97
C LYS A 425 -20.93 0.56 -10.01
N LYS A 426 -20.61 1.55 -10.82
CA LYS A 426 -19.62 1.48 -11.91
C LYS A 426 -18.21 1.90 -11.49
N MET A 427 -18.01 2.30 -10.24
CA MET A 427 -16.68 2.66 -9.74
C MET A 427 -15.78 1.44 -9.60
N GLY A 428 -14.47 1.65 -9.62
CA GLY A 428 -13.45 0.59 -9.53
C GLY A 428 -13.30 0.01 -8.12
N TRP A 429 -14.37 -0.58 -7.58
CA TRP A 429 -14.37 -1.24 -6.26
C TRP A 429 -13.37 -2.38 -6.16
N ASP A 430 -13.14 -3.08 -7.25
CA ASP A 430 -12.15 -4.14 -7.40
C ASP A 430 -10.73 -3.63 -7.11
N VAL A 431 -10.39 -2.42 -7.59
CA VAL A 431 -9.11 -1.77 -7.31
C VAL A 431 -8.98 -1.44 -5.82
N LEU A 432 -10.04 -0.92 -5.18
CA LEU A 432 -10.03 -0.58 -3.76
C LEU A 432 -9.83 -1.84 -2.90
N TRP A 433 -10.53 -2.93 -3.21
CA TRP A 433 -10.33 -4.23 -2.55
C TRP A 433 -8.91 -4.75 -2.73
N LEU A 434 -8.35 -4.61 -3.94
CA LEU A 434 -6.99 -5.05 -4.23
C LEU A 434 -5.96 -4.31 -3.38
N VAL A 435 -6.08 -3.00 -3.28
CA VAL A 435 -5.19 -2.16 -2.44
C VAL A 435 -5.36 -2.50 -0.96
N ALA A 436 -6.61 -2.67 -0.48
CA ALA A 436 -6.88 -3.04 0.91
C ALA A 436 -6.25 -4.38 1.30
N GLY A 437 -6.29 -5.39 0.40
CA GLY A 437 -5.62 -6.67 0.61
C GLY A 437 -4.09 -6.55 0.72
N GLY A 438 -3.48 -5.69 -0.11
CA GLY A 438 -2.07 -5.37 0.00
C GLY A 438 -1.72 -4.70 1.34
N PHE A 439 -2.57 -3.79 1.82
CA PHE A 439 -2.40 -3.16 3.13
C PHE A 439 -2.53 -4.17 4.28
N ALA A 440 -3.51 -5.09 4.21
CA ALA A 440 -3.67 -6.14 5.21
C ALA A 440 -2.45 -7.06 5.27
N LEU A 441 -1.86 -7.39 4.11
CA LEU A 441 -0.65 -8.20 4.05
C LEU A 441 0.56 -7.47 4.64
N GLY A 442 0.70 -6.16 4.37
CA GLY A 442 1.73 -5.32 4.99
C GLY A 442 1.59 -5.23 6.51
N LEU A 443 0.36 -5.05 7.02
CA LEU A 443 0.07 -5.06 8.45
C LEU A 443 0.40 -6.43 9.08
N ALA A 444 0.11 -7.55 8.39
CA ALA A 444 0.46 -8.88 8.86
C ALA A 444 1.97 -9.03 9.09
N LEU A 445 2.78 -8.59 8.12
CA LEU A 445 4.25 -8.60 8.24
C LEU A 445 4.75 -7.76 9.43
N GLN A 446 4.17 -6.58 9.62
CA GLN A 446 4.62 -5.62 10.62
C GLN A 446 4.14 -5.97 12.04
N ASP A 447 2.85 -6.26 12.20
CA ASP A 447 2.23 -6.42 13.53
C ASP A 447 2.60 -7.75 14.19
N THR A 448 2.82 -8.83 13.41
CA THR A 448 3.23 -10.12 13.95
C THR A 448 4.71 -10.17 14.34
N GLY A 449 5.51 -9.20 13.91
CA GLY A 449 6.95 -9.19 14.15
C GLY A 449 7.76 -9.97 13.11
N LEU A 450 7.09 -10.62 12.14
CA LEU A 450 7.77 -11.40 11.10
C LEU A 450 8.82 -10.56 10.36
N ALA A 451 8.48 -9.32 10.04
CA ALA A 451 9.41 -8.39 9.44
C ALA A 451 10.70 -8.27 10.28
N LYS A 452 10.56 -8.03 11.59
CA LYS A 452 11.70 -7.89 12.53
C LYS A 452 12.53 -9.17 12.63
N ASN A 453 11.90 -10.33 12.64
CA ASN A 453 12.59 -11.63 12.74
C ASN A 453 13.35 -11.98 11.46
N LEU A 454 12.78 -11.73 10.28
CA LEU A 454 13.48 -11.88 9.00
C LEU A 454 14.70 -10.95 8.90
N ILE A 455 14.60 -9.76 9.47
CA ILE A 455 15.66 -8.77 9.56
C ILE A 455 16.86 -9.30 10.36
N GLY A 456 16.62 -9.81 11.55
CA GLY A 456 17.67 -10.33 12.43
C GLY A 456 18.43 -11.52 11.81
N SER A 457 17.84 -12.16 10.80
CA SER A 457 18.40 -13.35 10.13
C SER A 457 19.21 -13.03 8.86
N ILE A 458 19.10 -11.82 8.31
CA ILE A 458 19.76 -11.43 7.06
C ILE A 458 20.56 -10.14 7.29
N PRO A 459 21.87 -10.09 6.99
CA PRO A 459 22.71 -8.91 7.23
C PRO A 459 22.49 -7.82 6.16
N PHE A 460 21.27 -7.28 6.08
CA PHE A 460 20.94 -6.23 5.09
C PHE A 460 21.80 -4.98 5.22
N ALA A 461 22.27 -4.66 6.42
CA ALA A 461 23.14 -3.51 6.67
C ALA A 461 24.49 -3.59 5.92
N GLU A 462 24.91 -4.79 5.53
CA GLU A 462 26.14 -5.02 4.76
C GLU A 462 25.93 -4.89 3.25
N TRP A 463 24.69 -4.81 2.79
CA TRP A 463 24.37 -4.74 1.38
C TRP A 463 24.63 -3.35 0.82
N SER A 464 25.19 -3.29 -0.40
CA SER A 464 25.37 -2.02 -1.10
C SER A 464 24.02 -1.44 -1.55
N PRO A 465 23.74 -0.16 -1.28
CA PRO A 465 22.45 0.48 -1.60
C PRO A 465 22.09 0.44 -3.09
N PHE A 466 23.04 0.73 -3.96
CA PHE A 466 22.80 0.83 -5.40
C PHE A 466 22.40 -0.51 -6.04
N PRO A 467 23.12 -1.63 -5.85
CA PRO A 467 22.69 -2.95 -6.33
C PRO A 467 21.34 -3.38 -5.77
N LEU A 468 21.01 -3.04 -4.52
CA LEU A 468 19.71 -3.35 -3.94
C LEU A 468 18.58 -2.60 -4.69
N MET A 469 18.73 -1.28 -4.88
CA MET A 469 17.73 -0.47 -5.59
C MET A 469 17.56 -0.95 -7.03
N VAL A 470 18.64 -1.23 -7.73
CA VAL A 470 18.60 -1.73 -9.12
C VAL A 470 17.99 -3.12 -9.17
N GLY A 471 18.41 -4.03 -8.30
CA GLY A 471 17.90 -5.40 -8.24
C GLY A 471 16.40 -5.47 -7.92
N THR A 472 15.96 -4.73 -6.92
CA THR A 472 14.53 -4.65 -6.57
C THR A 472 13.70 -4.06 -7.72
N GLY A 473 14.19 -3.02 -8.39
CA GLY A 473 13.53 -2.43 -9.54
C GLY A 473 13.44 -3.38 -10.73
N ILE A 474 14.50 -4.13 -11.04
CA ILE A 474 14.48 -5.14 -12.11
C ILE A 474 13.46 -6.24 -11.80
N ILE A 475 13.42 -6.74 -10.56
CA ILE A 475 12.44 -7.74 -10.12
C ILE A 475 11.01 -7.17 -10.27
N CYS A 476 10.79 -5.93 -9.82
CA CYS A 476 9.48 -5.27 -9.96
C CYS A 476 9.06 -5.10 -11.41
N LEU A 477 9.94 -4.59 -12.27
CA LEU A 477 9.67 -4.39 -13.70
C LEU A 477 9.37 -5.72 -14.40
N PHE A 478 10.14 -6.76 -14.09
CA PHE A 478 9.92 -8.09 -14.62
C PHE A 478 8.56 -8.64 -14.18
N MET A 479 8.28 -8.63 -12.89
CA MET A 479 7.01 -9.12 -12.36
C MET A 479 5.82 -8.33 -12.92
N ALA A 480 5.89 -7.00 -12.94
CA ALA A 480 4.84 -6.12 -13.47
C ALA A 480 4.56 -6.34 -14.96
N THR A 481 5.51 -6.88 -15.72
CA THR A 481 5.31 -7.25 -17.12
C THR A 481 4.38 -8.45 -17.27
N PHE A 482 4.42 -9.41 -16.35
CA PHE A 482 3.62 -10.65 -16.39
C PHE A 482 2.42 -10.64 -15.43
N MET A 483 2.39 -9.72 -14.48
CA MET A 483 1.32 -9.52 -13.51
C MET A 483 0.74 -8.11 -13.63
N SER A 484 -0.38 -7.84 -12.96
CA SER A 484 -0.85 -6.46 -12.85
C SER A 484 0.12 -5.61 -12.02
N HIS A 485 0.26 -4.33 -12.37
CA HIS A 485 1.06 -3.35 -11.64
C HIS A 485 0.71 -3.31 -10.14
N THR A 486 -0.59 -3.35 -9.83
CA THR A 486 -1.09 -3.31 -8.46
C THR A 486 -0.72 -4.56 -7.68
N ALA A 487 -0.86 -5.75 -8.28
CA ALA A 487 -0.49 -7.00 -7.63
C ALA A 487 1.01 -7.05 -7.32
N THR A 488 1.85 -6.63 -8.28
CA THR A 488 3.30 -6.51 -8.08
C THR A 488 3.65 -5.59 -6.92
N ALA A 489 3.07 -4.39 -6.89
CA ALA A 489 3.31 -3.43 -5.83
C ALA A 489 2.82 -3.93 -4.47
N SER A 490 1.62 -4.53 -4.41
CA SER A 490 1.04 -5.09 -3.16
C SER A 490 1.89 -6.21 -2.57
N LEU A 491 2.58 -6.97 -3.44
CA LEU A 491 3.46 -8.04 -3.03
C LEU A 491 4.83 -7.52 -2.57
N LEU A 492 5.47 -6.68 -3.37
CA LEU A 492 6.88 -6.34 -3.20
C LEU A 492 7.11 -5.15 -2.28
N ILE A 493 6.25 -4.12 -2.29
CA ILE A 493 6.45 -2.92 -1.48
C ILE A 493 6.53 -3.23 0.02
N PRO A 494 5.66 -4.07 0.62
CA PRO A 494 5.78 -4.40 2.03
C PRO A 494 7.10 -5.10 2.40
N ILE A 495 7.61 -5.98 1.53
CA ILE A 495 8.89 -6.66 1.74
C ILE A 495 10.05 -5.66 1.65
N ILE A 496 10.07 -4.88 0.57
CA ILE A 496 11.16 -3.93 0.30
C ILE A 496 11.17 -2.81 1.34
N ALA A 497 10.01 -2.43 1.86
CA ALA A 497 9.88 -1.50 2.98
C ALA A 497 10.64 -2.00 4.22
N VAL A 498 10.48 -3.27 4.54
CA VAL A 498 11.20 -3.93 5.64
C VAL A 498 12.71 -3.91 5.39
N VAL A 499 13.14 -4.30 4.20
CA VAL A 499 14.57 -4.27 3.81
C VAL A 499 15.11 -2.84 3.92
N GLY A 500 14.38 -1.85 3.43
CA GLY A 500 14.77 -0.44 3.47
C GLY A 500 14.99 0.10 4.88
N VAL A 501 14.07 -0.20 5.80
CA VAL A 501 14.20 0.20 7.22
C VAL A 501 15.47 -0.36 7.84
N ASN A 502 15.87 -1.58 7.46
CA ASN A 502 17.06 -2.23 8.02
C ASN A 502 18.38 -1.75 7.48
N MET A 503 18.36 -1.27 6.24
CA MET A 503 19.54 -0.60 5.71
C MET A 503 19.80 0.75 6.38
N GLY A 504 18.78 1.35 7.01
CA GLY A 504 18.92 2.60 7.76
C GLY A 504 19.65 3.68 6.97
N ASP A 505 20.66 4.26 7.59
CA ASP A 505 21.45 5.36 7.03
C ASP A 505 22.26 4.97 5.78
N ASN A 506 22.47 3.67 5.53
CA ASN A 506 23.18 3.22 4.33
C ASN A 506 22.43 3.61 3.04
N LEU A 507 21.12 3.78 3.10
CA LEU A 507 20.32 4.27 1.97
C LEU A 507 20.34 5.79 1.79
N ALA A 508 20.82 6.56 2.77
CA ALA A 508 20.80 8.02 2.72
C ALA A 508 21.45 8.62 1.45
N PRO A 509 22.59 8.10 0.94
CA PRO A 509 23.18 8.61 -0.31
C PRO A 509 22.29 8.44 -1.55
N MET A 510 21.31 7.53 -1.48
CA MET A 510 20.36 7.23 -2.55
C MET A 510 18.97 7.84 -2.32
N GLY A 511 18.79 8.68 -1.27
CA GLY A 511 17.50 9.30 -0.90
C GLY A 511 16.68 8.49 0.10
N GLY A 512 17.32 7.54 0.80
CA GLY A 512 16.71 6.79 1.89
C GLY A 512 15.61 5.81 1.46
N VAL A 513 14.83 5.38 2.44
CA VAL A 513 13.70 4.46 2.23
C VAL A 513 12.64 5.07 1.30
N THR A 514 12.46 6.39 1.34
CA THR A 514 11.50 7.09 0.46
C THR A 514 11.85 6.88 -1.01
N ALA A 515 13.11 7.13 -1.39
CA ALA A 515 13.56 6.93 -2.76
C ALA A 515 13.46 5.47 -3.21
N LEU A 516 13.79 4.54 -2.32
CA LEU A 516 13.66 3.09 -2.58
C LEU A 516 12.21 2.72 -2.91
N LEU A 517 11.25 3.08 -2.07
CA LEU A 517 9.84 2.69 -2.26
C LEU A 517 9.18 3.43 -3.44
N VAL A 518 9.52 4.68 -3.69
CA VAL A 518 9.08 5.41 -4.89
C VAL A 518 9.63 4.75 -6.14
N SER A 519 10.91 4.33 -6.14
CA SER A 519 11.52 3.61 -7.28
C SER A 519 10.80 2.30 -7.57
N VAL A 520 10.40 1.56 -6.54
CA VAL A 520 9.63 0.31 -6.66
C VAL A 520 8.23 0.57 -7.24
N ALA A 521 7.56 1.64 -6.80
CA ALA A 521 6.25 2.04 -7.34
C ALA A 521 6.35 2.41 -8.84
N PHE A 522 7.38 3.16 -9.22
CA PHE A 522 7.64 3.51 -10.62
C PHE A 522 7.98 2.28 -11.45
N ALA A 523 8.88 1.42 -10.96
CA ALA A 523 9.22 0.15 -11.62
C ALA A 523 7.99 -0.73 -11.86
N SER A 524 7.11 -0.84 -10.86
CA SER A 524 5.85 -1.57 -11.00
C SER A 524 4.95 -0.98 -12.11
N SER A 525 4.96 0.33 -12.30
CA SER A 525 4.13 1.03 -13.30
C SER A 525 4.76 1.06 -14.71
N LEU A 526 6.05 0.74 -14.83
CA LEU A 526 6.79 0.67 -16.09
C LEU A 526 6.66 -0.70 -16.80
N GLY A 527 6.08 -1.71 -16.15
CA GLY A 527 5.89 -3.05 -16.70
C GLY A 527 4.78 -3.11 -17.75
N MET A 528 4.98 -2.53 -18.95
CA MET A 528 3.96 -2.39 -20.00
C MET A 528 4.32 -3.07 -21.33
N SER A 529 5.10 -4.16 -21.27
CA SER A 529 5.67 -4.78 -22.48
C SER A 529 4.73 -5.75 -23.20
N LEU A 530 3.68 -6.25 -22.54
CA LEU A 530 2.78 -7.27 -23.11
C LEU A 530 1.32 -6.80 -23.11
N PRO A 531 0.47 -7.36 -23.98
CA PRO A 531 -0.97 -7.06 -23.96
C PRO A 531 -1.62 -7.36 -22.60
N ILE A 532 -1.13 -8.37 -21.89
CA ILE A 532 -1.66 -8.79 -20.57
C ILE A 532 -1.12 -7.94 -19.42
N SER A 533 -0.05 -7.18 -19.60
CA SER A 533 0.60 -6.41 -18.53
C SER A 533 -0.35 -5.39 -17.89
N THR A 534 -1.16 -4.72 -18.72
CA THR A 534 -2.11 -3.69 -18.26
C THR A 534 -3.39 -3.69 -19.07
N PRO A 535 -4.54 -3.29 -18.47
CA PRO A 535 -5.78 -3.13 -19.22
C PRO A 535 -5.68 -2.13 -20.38
N PRO A 536 -4.98 -0.98 -20.29
CA PRO A 536 -4.71 -0.12 -21.43
C PRO A 536 -4.03 -0.82 -22.60
N ASN A 537 -3.05 -1.68 -22.33
CA ASN A 537 -2.36 -2.47 -23.35
C ASN A 537 -3.31 -3.46 -24.03
N ALA A 538 -4.16 -4.15 -23.24
CA ALA A 538 -5.15 -5.07 -23.77
C ALA A 538 -6.15 -4.36 -24.69
N LEU A 539 -6.63 -3.16 -24.32
CA LEU A 539 -7.53 -2.34 -25.14
C LEU A 539 -6.88 -1.94 -26.45
N ALA A 540 -5.62 -1.48 -26.43
CA ALA A 540 -4.90 -1.12 -27.64
C ALA A 540 -4.64 -2.35 -28.54
N TYR A 541 -4.30 -3.48 -27.95
CA TYR A 541 -4.09 -4.74 -28.69
C TYR A 541 -5.38 -5.24 -29.34
N ALA A 542 -6.52 -5.11 -28.64
CA ALA A 542 -7.84 -5.48 -29.15
C ALA A 542 -8.29 -4.69 -30.40
N THR A 543 -7.69 -3.53 -30.68
CA THR A 543 -7.93 -2.78 -31.93
C THR A 543 -7.43 -3.51 -33.16
N GLY A 544 -6.57 -4.52 -33.02
CA GLY A 544 -5.91 -5.22 -34.14
C GLY A 544 -4.81 -4.42 -34.86
N LEU A 545 -4.51 -3.20 -34.41
CA LEU A 545 -3.53 -2.31 -35.03
C LEU A 545 -2.13 -2.46 -34.43
N VAL A 546 -2.04 -3.09 -33.27
CA VAL A 546 -0.80 -3.27 -32.50
C VAL A 546 -0.42 -4.74 -32.49
N SER A 547 0.81 -5.05 -32.90
CA SER A 547 1.36 -6.39 -32.75
C SER A 547 1.97 -6.59 -31.36
N SER A 548 1.87 -7.82 -30.81
CA SER A 548 2.53 -8.16 -29.52
C SER A 548 4.04 -7.88 -29.58
N LYS A 549 4.68 -8.10 -30.72
CA LYS A 549 6.11 -7.79 -30.92
C LYS A 549 6.40 -6.30 -30.83
N GLY A 550 5.58 -5.45 -31.48
CA GLY A 550 5.73 -4.00 -31.42
C GLY A 550 5.56 -3.46 -30.00
N MET A 551 4.56 -3.98 -29.28
CA MET A 551 4.31 -3.65 -27.88
C MET A 551 5.48 -4.10 -26.99
N ALA A 552 5.98 -5.33 -27.17
CA ALA A 552 7.09 -5.86 -26.39
C ALA A 552 8.37 -5.02 -26.59
N ILE A 553 8.73 -4.70 -27.82
CA ILE A 553 9.94 -3.90 -28.12
C ILE A 553 9.82 -2.51 -27.50
N SER A 554 8.72 -1.81 -27.74
CA SER A 554 8.54 -0.46 -27.18
C SER A 554 8.46 -0.48 -25.64
N GLY A 555 7.74 -1.44 -25.05
CA GLY A 555 7.57 -1.56 -23.61
C GLY A 555 8.86 -1.92 -22.88
N VAL A 556 9.67 -2.86 -23.42
CA VAL A 556 10.98 -3.22 -22.82
C VAL A 556 11.93 -2.04 -22.85
N ILE A 557 12.05 -1.36 -24.00
CA ILE A 557 12.94 -0.19 -24.13
C ILE A 557 12.51 0.90 -23.15
N LEU A 558 11.20 1.23 -23.10
CA LEU A 558 10.68 2.24 -22.16
C LEU A 558 10.82 1.83 -20.70
N GLY A 559 10.64 0.54 -20.39
CA GLY A 559 10.87 0.00 -19.06
C GLY A 559 12.30 0.21 -18.59
N ILE A 560 13.29 -0.13 -19.42
CA ILE A 560 14.72 0.06 -19.11
C ILE A 560 15.06 1.55 -18.99
N LEU A 561 14.66 2.38 -19.96
CA LEU A 561 14.94 3.81 -19.93
C LEU A 561 14.25 4.50 -18.74
N GLY A 562 13.02 4.08 -18.43
CA GLY A 562 12.29 4.58 -17.26
C GLY A 562 12.95 4.21 -15.94
N MET A 563 13.50 3.00 -15.81
CA MET A 563 14.27 2.60 -14.63
C MET A 563 15.56 3.43 -14.49
N ILE A 564 16.31 3.61 -15.57
CA ILE A 564 17.51 4.46 -15.56
C ILE A 564 17.15 5.88 -15.12
N LEU A 565 16.10 6.47 -15.72
CA LEU A 565 15.63 7.81 -15.37
C LEU A 565 15.18 7.88 -13.90
N THR A 566 14.49 6.84 -13.40
CA THR A 566 14.08 6.77 -12.00
C THR A 566 15.28 6.87 -11.06
N TYR A 567 16.33 6.08 -11.28
CA TYR A 567 17.51 6.10 -10.43
C TYR A 567 18.28 7.42 -10.52
N VAL A 568 18.45 7.94 -11.72
CA VAL A 568 19.09 9.26 -11.92
C VAL A 568 18.30 10.34 -11.16
N MET A 569 16.98 10.34 -11.29
CA MET A 569 16.12 11.29 -10.59
C MET A 569 16.23 11.13 -9.06
N MET A 570 16.22 9.89 -8.54
CA MET A 570 16.35 9.66 -7.08
C MET A 570 17.69 10.14 -6.55
N MET A 571 18.79 9.92 -7.29
CA MET A 571 20.10 10.44 -6.91
C MET A 571 20.13 11.99 -6.88
N ILE A 572 19.54 12.64 -7.89
CA ILE A 572 19.44 14.10 -7.92
C ILE A 572 18.62 14.62 -6.75
N LEU A 573 17.46 14.01 -6.47
CA LEU A 573 16.59 14.42 -5.35
C LEU A 573 17.26 14.19 -4.00
N ALA A 574 18.05 13.12 -3.84
CA ALA A 574 18.85 12.86 -2.65
C ALA A 574 19.90 13.98 -2.43
N GLN A 575 20.63 14.36 -3.47
CA GLN A 575 21.61 15.45 -3.41
C GLN A 575 20.97 16.82 -3.10
N CYS A 576 19.74 17.02 -3.55
CA CYS A 576 18.97 18.26 -3.27
C CYS A 576 18.25 18.22 -1.90
N HIS A 577 18.42 17.18 -1.09
CA HIS A 577 17.72 16.98 0.18
C HIS A 577 16.19 17.12 0.06
N ALA A 578 15.63 16.59 -1.04
CA ALA A 578 14.20 16.70 -1.34
C ALA A 578 13.34 15.65 -0.60
N PHE A 579 13.95 14.62 -0.02
CA PHE A 579 13.29 13.57 0.76
C PHE A 579 13.45 13.75 2.26
#